data_b4d83a2ee9bf4b5bd0243820146333de
#
_entry.id   b4d83a2ee9bf4b5bd0243820146333de
#
_cell.length_a   1.000
_cell.length_b   1.000
_cell.length_c   1.000
_cell.angle_alpha   90.00
_cell.angle_beta   90.00
_cell.angle_gamma   90.00
#
_symmetry.space_group_name_H-M   'P 1'
#
loop_
_entity.id
_entity.type
_entity.pdbx_description
1 polymer ?
#
loop_
_entity_poly.entity_id
_entity_poly.type
_entity_poly.pdbx_seq_one_letter_code
_entity_poly.pdbx_strand_id
1 'polypeptide(L)'
;YWSNLDTNKKNNFRFHHVSTDEVYGDLEGTDDLFTEDTPYAPSSPYSAAKASSDHLVRAWQRTFGLPTLITNCSNNYGPYQFPEKLIPLIILNALEGKELPIYGNGKQIRDWLYVDDHARALLHVALTGKISETYNIGGHNELQNIDVVKTVCSILDELVPSKLDGIDQYEQLITYVGDRAGHDVRYAIDATKIANKLNWTPDETFSTGIKKTVEWYLNNSTWCGHVQDGSYQRQRLGAL
;
A
#
# COMPACT_ATOMS: atom_id res chain seq x y z
N TYR A 1 28.94 -6.62 -6.45
CA TYR A 1 29.00 -5.35 -7.18
C TYR A 1 29.61 -4.26 -6.31
N TRP A 2 29.02 -3.90 -5.17
CA TRP A 2 29.51 -2.83 -4.27
C TRP A 2 30.97 -3.02 -3.83
N SER A 3 31.40 -4.23 -3.48
CA SER A 3 32.76 -4.53 -3.04
C SER A 3 33.83 -4.18 -4.09
N ASN A 4 33.47 -4.17 -5.36
CA ASN A 4 34.35 -3.89 -6.49
C ASN A 4 34.34 -2.43 -6.97
N LEU A 5 33.52 -1.57 -6.32
CA LEU A 5 33.51 -0.14 -6.64
C LEU A 5 34.78 0.56 -6.14
N ASP A 6 35.20 1.62 -6.82
CA ASP A 6 36.20 2.56 -6.31
C ASP A 6 35.69 3.30 -5.05
N THR A 7 36.60 3.88 -4.29
CA THR A 7 36.29 4.54 -3.02
C THR A 7 35.22 5.63 -3.15
N ASN A 8 35.25 6.43 -4.20
CA ASN A 8 34.28 7.52 -4.40
C ASN A 8 32.88 6.97 -4.65
N LYS A 9 32.75 5.96 -5.50
CA LYS A 9 31.48 5.30 -5.76
C LYS A 9 30.95 4.54 -4.53
N LYS A 10 31.84 3.89 -3.75
CA LYS A 10 31.44 3.25 -2.47
C LYS A 10 30.86 4.24 -1.49
N ASN A 11 31.46 5.40 -1.33
CA ASN A 11 31.01 6.45 -0.40
C ASN A 11 29.63 7.01 -0.77
N ASN A 12 29.28 6.98 -2.04
CA ASN A 12 27.99 7.46 -2.55
C ASN A 12 26.97 6.33 -2.77
N PHE A 13 27.36 5.08 -2.60
CA PHE A 13 26.47 3.94 -2.81
C PHE A 13 25.47 3.82 -1.66
N ARG A 14 24.21 3.53 -2.01
CA ARG A 14 23.14 3.24 -1.08
C ARG A 14 22.34 2.03 -1.57
N PHE A 15 22.09 1.08 -0.69
CA PHE A 15 21.17 -0.02 -0.94
C PHE A 15 19.88 0.27 -0.18
N HIS A 16 18.85 0.68 -0.90
CA HIS A 16 17.56 0.99 -0.31
C HIS A 16 16.62 -0.21 -0.48
N HIS A 17 16.20 -0.80 0.63
CA HIS A 17 15.24 -1.89 0.68
C HIS A 17 13.85 -1.36 1.01
N VAL A 18 12.90 -1.59 0.11
CA VAL A 18 11.50 -1.21 0.29
C VAL A 18 10.74 -2.38 0.90
N SER A 19 10.22 -2.21 2.10
CA SER A 19 9.46 -3.18 2.87
C SER A 19 8.02 -2.70 3.13
N THR A 20 7.36 -3.24 4.12
CA THR A 20 5.95 -3.02 4.45
C THR A 20 5.76 -2.93 5.97
N ASP A 21 4.72 -2.26 6.41
CA ASP A 21 4.29 -2.22 7.80
C ASP A 21 3.74 -3.57 8.31
N GLU A 22 3.30 -4.45 7.40
CA GLU A 22 2.84 -5.80 7.74
C GLU A 22 3.89 -6.65 8.48
N VAL A 23 5.17 -6.27 8.44
CA VAL A 23 6.23 -6.96 9.20
C VAL A 23 6.08 -6.80 10.71
N TYR A 24 5.40 -5.75 11.17
CA TYR A 24 5.18 -5.47 12.60
C TYR A 24 4.07 -6.33 13.23
N GLY A 25 3.15 -6.88 12.43
CA GLY A 25 2.03 -7.69 12.89
C GLY A 25 0.70 -6.96 12.92
N ASP A 26 -0.14 -7.21 13.92
CA ASP A 26 -1.51 -6.68 14.04
C ASP A 26 -1.62 -5.79 15.30
N LEU A 27 -2.36 -4.69 15.18
CA LEU A 27 -2.71 -3.77 16.28
C LEU A 27 -4.13 -4.01 16.81
N GLU A 28 -4.68 -5.22 16.66
CA GLU A 28 -6.02 -5.54 17.15
C GLU A 28 -6.19 -5.16 18.63
N GLY A 29 -7.26 -4.40 18.92
CA GLY A 29 -7.62 -4.04 20.30
C GLY A 29 -6.76 -2.97 20.95
N THR A 30 -5.89 -2.28 20.19
CA THR A 30 -5.06 -1.16 20.68
C THR A 30 -5.26 0.10 19.85
N ASP A 31 -4.89 1.25 20.43
CA ASP A 31 -4.77 2.53 19.71
C ASP A 31 -3.31 2.87 19.38
N ASP A 32 -2.39 1.92 19.58
CA ASP A 32 -0.96 2.11 19.31
C ASP A 32 -0.68 2.28 17.82
N LEU A 33 0.52 2.77 17.51
CA LEU A 33 1.05 2.90 16.15
C LEU A 33 2.35 2.11 16.04
N PHE A 34 2.62 1.50 14.88
CA PHE A 34 3.90 0.89 14.57
C PHE A 34 4.98 1.96 14.43
N THR A 35 5.98 1.92 15.29
CA THR A 35 7.21 2.71 15.18
C THR A 35 8.32 1.85 14.58
N GLU A 36 9.46 2.46 14.24
CA GLU A 36 10.63 1.72 13.76
C GLU A 36 11.28 0.84 14.84
N ASP A 37 10.93 1.06 16.10
CA ASP A 37 11.37 0.24 17.24
C ASP A 37 10.40 -0.88 17.60
N THR A 38 9.23 -0.94 16.96
CA THR A 38 8.24 -2.01 17.17
C THR A 38 8.84 -3.36 16.75
N PRO A 39 8.83 -4.38 17.62
CA PRO A 39 9.29 -5.73 17.26
C PRO A 39 8.50 -6.32 16.10
N TYR A 40 9.18 -7.04 15.20
CA TYR A 40 8.53 -7.75 14.11
C TYR A 40 7.75 -8.96 14.63
N ALA A 41 6.47 -9.05 14.23
CA ALA A 41 5.56 -10.14 14.57
C ALA A 41 4.66 -10.51 13.34
N PRO A 42 5.24 -10.84 12.18
CA PRO A 42 4.48 -11.05 10.95
C PRO A 42 3.48 -12.20 11.08
N SER A 43 2.24 -12.01 10.61
CA SER A 43 1.13 -12.96 10.72
C SER A 43 0.87 -13.78 9.44
N SER A 44 1.48 -13.41 8.31
CA SER A 44 1.30 -14.09 7.03
C SER A 44 2.61 -14.58 6.42
N PRO A 45 2.58 -15.58 5.50
CA PRO A 45 3.80 -15.97 4.75
C PRO A 45 4.44 -14.82 3.99
N TYR A 46 3.63 -13.90 3.46
CA TYR A 46 4.14 -12.69 2.78
C TYR A 46 4.88 -11.78 3.76
N SER A 47 4.24 -11.38 4.86
CA SER A 47 4.86 -10.50 5.84
C SER A 47 6.08 -11.14 6.51
N ALA A 48 6.06 -12.48 6.74
CA ALA A 48 7.22 -13.22 7.24
C ALA A 48 8.39 -13.21 6.24
N ALA A 49 8.13 -13.37 4.93
CA ALA A 49 9.15 -13.28 3.89
C ALA A 49 9.75 -11.87 3.81
N LYS A 50 8.92 -10.82 3.93
CA LYS A 50 9.37 -9.43 3.98
C LYS A 50 10.20 -9.14 5.24
N ALA A 51 9.77 -9.57 6.40
CA ALA A 51 10.53 -9.46 7.65
C ALA A 51 11.89 -10.17 7.56
N SER A 52 11.93 -11.35 6.95
CA SER A 52 13.17 -12.08 6.68
C SER A 52 14.12 -11.29 5.78
N SER A 53 13.61 -10.66 4.73
CA SER A 53 14.44 -9.81 3.85
C SER A 53 14.97 -8.57 4.58
N ASP A 54 14.19 -7.94 5.45
CA ASP A 54 14.65 -6.82 6.27
C ASP A 54 15.81 -7.24 7.21
N HIS A 55 15.67 -8.42 7.84
CA HIS A 55 16.74 -8.98 8.68
C HIS A 55 18.00 -9.29 7.87
N LEU A 56 17.87 -9.83 6.66
CA LEU A 56 19.02 -10.08 5.77
C LEU A 56 19.72 -8.76 5.41
N VAL A 57 18.99 -7.71 5.08
CA VAL A 57 19.55 -6.39 4.75
C VAL A 57 20.33 -5.82 5.94
N ARG A 58 19.77 -5.88 7.15
CA ARG A 58 20.47 -5.47 8.39
C ARG A 58 21.71 -6.31 8.67
N ALA A 59 21.62 -7.63 8.43
CA ALA A 59 22.76 -8.53 8.61
C ALA A 59 23.91 -8.22 7.63
N TRP A 60 23.61 -7.95 6.36
CA TRP A 60 24.60 -7.53 5.36
C TRP A 60 25.27 -6.21 5.74
N GLN A 61 24.54 -5.25 6.24
CA GLN A 61 25.09 -4.01 6.74
C GLN A 61 26.03 -4.28 7.93
N ARG A 62 25.56 -5.03 8.93
CA ARG A 62 26.33 -5.28 10.16
C ARG A 62 27.60 -6.11 9.91
N THR A 63 27.52 -7.10 9.01
CA THR A 63 28.62 -8.04 8.76
C THR A 63 29.64 -7.48 7.76
N PHE A 64 29.17 -6.82 6.71
CA PHE A 64 30.03 -6.44 5.57
C PHE A 64 30.12 -4.93 5.38
N GLY A 65 29.39 -4.12 6.17
CA GLY A 65 29.39 -2.66 6.03
C GLY A 65 28.64 -2.15 4.80
N LEU A 66 27.74 -2.98 4.19
CA LEU A 66 26.94 -2.54 3.05
C LEU A 66 26.08 -1.33 3.48
N PRO A 67 26.17 -0.17 2.80
CA PRO A 67 25.41 1.02 3.19
C PRO A 67 23.93 0.86 2.85
N THR A 68 23.14 0.43 3.83
CA THR A 68 21.72 0.08 3.64
C THR A 68 20.79 1.14 4.22
N LEU A 69 19.58 1.21 3.64
CA LEU A 69 18.40 1.92 4.11
C LEU A 69 17.22 0.96 4.03
N ILE A 70 16.29 1.04 4.97
CA ILE A 70 15.03 0.28 4.94
C ILE A 70 13.88 1.27 5.05
N THR A 71 12.82 1.06 4.28
CA THR A 71 11.55 1.76 4.47
C THR A 71 10.42 0.76 4.63
N ASN A 72 9.56 0.98 5.63
CA ASN A 72 8.33 0.23 5.85
C ASN A 72 7.17 1.14 5.52
N CYS A 73 6.39 0.82 4.50
CA CYS A 73 5.28 1.68 4.06
C CYS A 73 3.93 1.08 4.41
N SER A 74 2.95 1.95 4.63
CA SER A 74 1.55 1.60 4.75
C SER A 74 0.91 1.24 3.41
N ASN A 75 -0.41 0.95 3.39
CA ASN A 75 -1.11 0.49 2.19
C ASN A 75 -1.12 1.54 1.08
N ASN A 76 -0.45 1.24 -0.02
CA ASN A 76 -0.40 2.13 -1.17
C ASN A 76 -1.67 2.04 -2.01
N TYR A 77 -2.09 3.17 -2.60
CA TYR A 77 -3.12 3.25 -3.61
C TYR A 77 -2.80 4.35 -4.63
N GLY A 78 -3.37 4.27 -5.83
CA GLY A 78 -3.15 5.29 -6.85
C GLY A 78 -3.08 4.70 -8.27
N PRO A 79 -2.58 5.49 -9.23
CA PRO A 79 -2.32 5.08 -10.59
C PRO A 79 -1.49 3.80 -10.70
N TYR A 80 -1.74 3.01 -11.74
CA TYR A 80 -1.00 1.78 -12.08
C TYR A 80 -1.05 0.66 -11.04
N GLN A 81 -1.91 0.74 -10.01
CA GLN A 81 -2.08 -0.38 -9.07
C GLN A 81 -2.77 -1.56 -9.75
N PHE A 82 -2.21 -2.77 -9.58
CA PHE A 82 -2.73 -3.98 -10.23
C PHE A 82 -4.17 -4.29 -9.78
N PRO A 83 -5.08 -4.67 -10.68
CA PRO A 83 -6.53 -4.81 -10.42
C PRO A 83 -6.96 -5.88 -9.42
N GLU A 84 -6.06 -6.69 -8.87
CA GLU A 84 -6.32 -7.58 -7.73
C GLU A 84 -6.55 -6.81 -6.43
N LYS A 85 -5.96 -5.61 -6.32
CA LYS A 85 -6.01 -4.82 -5.09
C LYS A 85 -7.37 -4.13 -4.95
N LEU A 86 -7.76 -3.87 -3.68
CA LEU A 86 -9.10 -3.43 -3.31
C LEU A 86 -9.61 -2.27 -4.20
N ILE A 87 -8.91 -1.15 -4.21
CA ILE A 87 -9.40 0.07 -4.87
C ILE A 87 -9.60 -0.12 -6.37
N PRO A 88 -8.59 -0.57 -7.16
CA PRO A 88 -8.82 -0.77 -8.59
C PRO A 88 -9.83 -1.88 -8.91
N LEU A 89 -9.91 -2.94 -8.09
CA LEU A 89 -10.91 -3.99 -8.25
C LEU A 89 -12.33 -3.41 -8.14
N ILE A 90 -12.57 -2.61 -7.09
CA ILE A 90 -13.88 -1.98 -6.85
C ILE A 90 -14.24 -1.03 -8.00
N ILE A 91 -13.31 -0.17 -8.44
CA ILE A 91 -13.56 0.76 -9.55
C ILE A 91 -13.97 -0.01 -10.82
N LEU A 92 -13.17 -1.00 -11.21
CA LEU A 92 -13.39 -1.73 -12.47
C LEU A 92 -14.64 -2.62 -12.42
N ASN A 93 -14.91 -3.27 -11.27
CA ASN A 93 -16.12 -4.06 -11.11
C ASN A 93 -17.38 -3.18 -11.12
N ALA A 94 -17.35 -2.04 -10.44
CA ALA A 94 -18.47 -1.10 -10.44
C ALA A 94 -18.84 -0.66 -11.85
N LEU A 95 -17.85 -0.26 -12.65
CA LEU A 95 -18.07 0.16 -14.05
C LEU A 95 -18.66 -0.94 -14.94
N GLU A 96 -18.42 -2.19 -14.61
CA GLU A 96 -18.95 -3.36 -15.31
C GLU A 96 -20.25 -3.91 -14.70
N GLY A 97 -20.79 -3.29 -13.65
CA GLY A 97 -21.99 -3.75 -12.96
C GLY A 97 -21.80 -5.07 -12.20
N LYS A 98 -20.57 -5.42 -11.88
CA LYS A 98 -20.22 -6.63 -11.13
C LYS A 98 -20.25 -6.40 -9.62
N GLU A 99 -20.38 -7.48 -8.86
CA GLU A 99 -20.32 -7.44 -7.40
C GLU A 99 -19.01 -6.81 -6.89
N LEU A 100 -19.12 -6.02 -5.82
CA LEU A 100 -18.01 -5.39 -5.10
C LEU A 100 -17.72 -6.20 -3.83
N PRO A 101 -16.78 -7.17 -3.88
CA PRO A 101 -16.58 -8.11 -2.78
C PRO A 101 -15.88 -7.45 -1.60
N ILE A 102 -16.50 -7.54 -0.42
CA ILE A 102 -15.94 -7.12 0.86
C ILE A 102 -15.66 -8.35 1.71
N TYR A 103 -14.41 -8.56 2.09
CA TYR A 103 -14.01 -9.67 2.94
C TYR A 103 -14.48 -9.49 4.39
N GLY A 104 -15.07 -10.54 4.96
CA GLY A 104 -15.59 -10.51 6.33
C GLY A 104 -16.67 -9.44 6.50
N ASN A 105 -16.51 -8.58 7.50
CA ASN A 105 -17.41 -7.44 7.76
C ASN A 105 -16.91 -6.09 7.21
N GLY A 106 -15.75 -6.08 6.56
CA GLY A 106 -15.15 -4.88 5.97
C GLY A 106 -14.56 -3.88 6.98
N LYS A 107 -14.48 -4.23 8.27
CA LYS A 107 -14.02 -3.34 9.35
C LYS A 107 -12.52 -3.35 9.57
N GLN A 108 -11.77 -4.10 8.78
CA GLN A 108 -10.32 -4.06 8.85
C GLN A 108 -9.82 -2.65 8.51
N ILE A 109 -8.96 -2.11 9.39
CA ILE A 109 -8.42 -0.76 9.27
C ILE A 109 -7.05 -0.80 8.62
N ARG A 110 -6.84 0.11 7.67
CA ARG A 110 -5.55 0.32 7.00
C ARG A 110 -5.22 1.79 6.96
N ASP A 111 -3.95 2.12 7.08
CA ASP A 111 -3.45 3.45 6.74
C ASP A 111 -3.19 3.52 5.23
N TRP A 112 -3.79 4.49 4.55
CA TRP A 112 -3.77 4.60 3.10
C TRP A 112 -2.84 5.71 2.64
N LEU A 113 -1.83 5.33 1.85
CA LEU A 113 -0.78 6.20 1.33
C LEU A 113 -0.89 6.35 -0.19
N TYR A 114 -1.01 7.58 -0.67
CA TYR A 114 -1.04 7.84 -2.11
C TYR A 114 0.31 7.52 -2.75
N VAL A 115 0.29 6.85 -3.90
CA VAL A 115 1.50 6.25 -4.50
C VAL A 115 2.57 7.27 -4.88
N ASP A 116 2.19 8.48 -5.35
CA ASP A 116 3.16 9.52 -5.69
C ASP A 116 3.85 10.07 -4.43
N ASP A 117 3.13 10.18 -3.31
CA ASP A 117 3.73 10.53 -2.03
C ASP A 117 4.73 9.47 -1.58
N HIS A 118 4.37 8.19 -1.73
CA HIS A 118 5.30 7.11 -1.42
C HIS A 118 6.55 7.15 -2.33
N ALA A 119 6.37 7.32 -3.64
CA ALA A 119 7.50 7.43 -4.57
C ALA A 119 8.43 8.62 -4.21
N ARG A 120 7.84 9.75 -3.84
CA ARG A 120 8.56 10.94 -3.36
C ARG A 120 9.33 10.65 -2.05
N ALA A 121 8.69 9.94 -1.10
CA ALA A 121 9.35 9.52 0.14
C ALA A 121 10.54 8.60 -0.13
N LEU A 122 10.37 7.58 -1.00
CA LEU A 122 11.44 6.65 -1.36
C LEU A 122 12.65 7.39 -1.94
N LEU A 123 12.41 8.30 -2.90
CA LEU A 123 13.48 9.11 -3.47
C LEU A 123 14.17 9.98 -2.41
N HIS A 124 13.38 10.61 -1.54
CA HIS A 124 13.91 11.45 -0.48
C HIS A 124 14.77 10.66 0.51
N VAL A 125 14.30 9.50 0.97
CA VAL A 125 15.08 8.59 1.84
C VAL A 125 16.35 8.11 1.14
N ALA A 126 16.27 7.74 -0.15
CA ALA A 126 17.44 7.30 -0.90
C ALA A 126 18.53 8.38 -1.00
N LEU A 127 18.13 9.65 -1.11
CA LEU A 127 19.06 10.79 -1.26
C LEU A 127 19.57 11.32 0.08
N THR A 128 18.73 11.40 1.10
CA THR A 128 19.02 12.14 2.34
C THR A 128 18.97 11.28 3.61
N GLY A 129 18.41 10.07 3.54
CA GLY A 129 18.31 9.17 4.67
C GLY A 129 19.67 8.80 5.25
N LYS A 130 19.74 8.65 6.56
CA LYS A 130 20.96 8.22 7.26
C LYS A 130 21.15 6.72 7.06
N ILE A 131 22.33 6.34 6.59
CA ILE A 131 22.70 4.93 6.39
C ILE A 131 22.49 4.12 7.67
N SER A 132 22.03 2.88 7.52
CA SER A 132 21.68 1.92 8.56
C SER A 132 20.39 2.23 9.34
N GLU A 133 19.64 3.23 8.91
CA GLU A 133 18.35 3.56 9.51
C GLU A 133 17.18 2.91 8.77
N THR A 134 16.11 2.69 9.52
CA THR A 134 14.78 2.35 9.00
C THR A 134 13.88 3.57 9.12
N TYR A 135 13.01 3.79 8.13
CA TYR A 135 12.01 4.87 8.13
C TYR A 135 10.63 4.30 7.81
N ASN A 136 9.69 4.56 8.68
CA ASN A 136 8.28 4.31 8.43
C ASN A 136 7.71 5.41 7.53
N ILE A 137 6.86 5.01 6.56
CA ILE A 137 6.21 5.92 5.61
C ILE A 137 4.72 5.65 5.64
N GLY A 138 3.94 6.57 6.21
CA GLY A 138 2.49 6.47 6.38
C GLY A 138 1.74 7.64 5.77
N GLY A 139 0.46 7.39 5.47
CA GLY A 139 -0.46 8.38 4.90
C GLY A 139 -1.22 9.20 5.96
N HIS A 140 -1.22 8.76 7.22
CA HIS A 140 -2.06 9.29 8.30
C HIS A 140 -3.56 9.22 7.97
N ASN A 141 -3.98 8.21 7.20
CA ASN A 141 -5.34 8.01 6.71
C ASN A 141 -5.85 6.63 7.12
N GLU A 142 -6.08 6.40 8.41
CA GLU A 142 -6.65 5.15 8.92
C GLU A 142 -8.13 5.07 8.57
N LEU A 143 -8.51 4.13 7.71
CA LEU A 143 -9.90 3.92 7.28
C LEU A 143 -10.24 2.43 7.24
N GLN A 144 -11.50 2.13 7.54
CA GLN A 144 -12.04 0.79 7.33
C GLN A 144 -12.18 0.49 5.83
N ASN A 145 -11.95 -0.76 5.44
CA ASN A 145 -12.09 -1.17 4.03
C ASN A 145 -13.47 -0.84 3.46
N ILE A 146 -14.54 -1.01 4.26
CA ILE A 146 -15.90 -0.68 3.82
C ILE A 146 -16.07 0.82 3.54
N ASP A 147 -15.46 1.70 4.33
CA ASP A 147 -15.55 3.14 4.14
C ASP A 147 -14.80 3.57 2.88
N VAL A 148 -13.66 2.94 2.60
CA VAL A 148 -12.91 3.13 1.34
C VAL A 148 -13.78 2.77 0.14
N VAL A 149 -14.46 1.60 0.19
CA VAL A 149 -15.32 1.14 -0.91
C VAL A 149 -16.51 2.08 -1.13
N LYS A 150 -17.18 2.50 -0.05
CA LYS A 150 -18.29 3.47 -0.14
C LYS A 150 -17.84 4.81 -0.71
N THR A 151 -16.64 5.27 -0.32
CA THR A 151 -16.07 6.51 -0.88
C THR A 151 -15.83 6.37 -2.39
N VAL A 152 -15.28 5.25 -2.84
CA VAL A 152 -15.11 4.98 -4.29
C VAL A 152 -16.45 4.96 -5.01
N CYS A 153 -17.47 4.29 -4.46
CA CYS A 153 -18.82 4.26 -5.02
C CYS A 153 -19.40 5.67 -5.17
N SER A 154 -19.32 6.49 -4.12
CA SER A 154 -19.80 7.87 -4.13
C SER A 154 -19.13 8.74 -5.20
N ILE A 155 -17.80 8.60 -5.36
CA ILE A 155 -17.06 9.32 -6.41
C ILE A 155 -17.48 8.83 -7.81
N LEU A 156 -17.67 7.54 -7.98
CA LEU A 156 -18.16 7.00 -9.26
C LEU A 156 -19.59 7.45 -9.56
N ASP A 157 -20.47 7.54 -8.56
CA ASP A 157 -21.82 8.08 -8.72
C ASP A 157 -21.81 9.55 -9.21
N GLU A 158 -20.83 10.33 -8.76
CA GLU A 158 -20.62 11.73 -9.21
C GLU A 158 -20.07 11.77 -10.65
N LEU A 159 -19.03 11.00 -10.94
CA LEU A 159 -18.25 11.11 -12.18
C LEU A 159 -18.84 10.31 -13.35
N VAL A 160 -19.61 9.27 -13.07
CA VAL A 160 -20.23 8.37 -14.06
C VAL A 160 -21.73 8.26 -13.79
N PRO A 161 -22.50 9.33 -14.04
CA PRO A 161 -23.93 9.36 -13.75
C PRO A 161 -24.75 8.38 -14.64
N SER A 162 -24.25 8.08 -15.84
CA SER A 162 -24.89 7.11 -16.75
C SER A 162 -24.44 5.70 -16.40
N LYS A 163 -25.21 5.02 -15.54
CA LYS A 163 -24.95 3.66 -15.09
C LYS A 163 -25.59 2.61 -16.00
N LEU A 164 -25.23 1.35 -15.77
CA LEU A 164 -25.90 0.22 -16.40
C LEU A 164 -27.34 0.07 -15.86
N ASP A 165 -28.22 -0.49 -16.68
CA ASP A 165 -29.64 -0.71 -16.34
C ASP A 165 -29.77 -1.47 -15.02
N GLY A 166 -30.62 -0.97 -14.13
CA GLY A 166 -30.87 -1.56 -12.81
C GLY A 166 -29.90 -1.14 -11.70
N ILE A 167 -28.96 -0.25 -11.98
CA ILE A 167 -28.05 0.30 -10.99
C ILE A 167 -28.37 1.78 -10.76
N ASP A 168 -28.93 2.10 -9.60
CA ASP A 168 -29.18 3.49 -9.18
C ASP A 168 -27.96 4.10 -8.51
N GLN A 169 -27.26 3.33 -7.66
CA GLN A 169 -26.05 3.69 -6.96
C GLN A 169 -25.06 2.53 -6.96
N TYR A 170 -23.78 2.78 -7.14
CA TYR A 170 -22.76 1.73 -7.16
C TYR A 170 -22.62 0.98 -5.81
N GLU A 171 -22.99 1.61 -4.69
CA GLU A 171 -23.00 0.98 -3.37
C GLU A 171 -23.95 -0.25 -3.30
N GLN A 172 -24.99 -0.33 -4.16
CA GLN A 172 -25.89 -1.48 -4.26
C GLN A 172 -25.19 -2.78 -4.70
N LEU A 173 -24.03 -2.66 -5.33
CA LEU A 173 -23.23 -3.79 -5.78
C LEU A 173 -22.37 -4.41 -4.68
N ILE A 174 -22.30 -3.80 -3.48
CA ILE A 174 -21.48 -4.31 -2.37
C ILE A 174 -22.01 -5.67 -1.92
N THR A 175 -21.12 -6.65 -1.93
CA THR A 175 -21.43 -8.04 -1.48
C THR A 175 -20.39 -8.47 -0.44
N TYR A 176 -20.86 -8.94 0.71
CA TYR A 176 -19.98 -9.48 1.75
C TYR A 176 -19.65 -10.93 1.46
N VAL A 177 -18.35 -11.26 1.45
CA VAL A 177 -17.84 -12.60 1.19
C VAL A 177 -17.11 -13.15 2.42
N GLY A 178 -16.86 -14.46 2.43
CA GLY A 178 -16.09 -15.10 3.51
C GLY A 178 -14.75 -14.42 3.75
N ASP A 179 -14.36 -14.24 5.01
CA ASP A 179 -13.09 -13.61 5.33
C ASP A 179 -11.90 -14.50 4.94
N ARG A 180 -10.76 -13.90 4.71
CA ARG A 180 -9.52 -14.60 4.35
C ARG A 180 -8.76 -15.03 5.61
N ALA A 181 -8.11 -16.18 5.57
CA ALA A 181 -7.23 -16.63 6.64
C ALA A 181 -6.09 -15.64 6.90
N GLY A 182 -5.80 -15.36 8.17
CA GLY A 182 -4.73 -14.44 8.55
C GLY A 182 -5.01 -12.98 8.15
N HIS A 183 -6.25 -12.55 8.16
CA HIS A 183 -6.64 -11.19 7.84
C HIS A 183 -6.50 -10.31 9.09
N ASP A 184 -5.37 -9.63 9.20
CA ASP A 184 -5.09 -8.71 10.30
C ASP A 184 -6.15 -7.60 10.39
N VAL A 185 -6.48 -7.24 11.63
CA VAL A 185 -7.60 -6.33 11.94
C VAL A 185 -7.19 -4.87 11.72
N ARG A 186 -5.99 -4.47 12.18
CA ARG A 186 -5.58 -3.06 12.10
C ARG A 186 -4.10 -2.91 11.83
N TYR A 187 -3.79 -2.07 10.84
CA TYR A 187 -2.47 -1.51 10.60
C TYR A 187 -2.53 0.00 10.70
N ALA A 188 -1.63 0.56 11.50
CA ALA A 188 -1.45 2.00 11.64
C ALA A 188 0.02 2.29 11.91
N ILE A 189 0.61 3.21 11.17
CA ILE A 189 2.04 3.46 11.19
C ILE A 189 2.36 4.87 11.71
N ASP A 190 3.39 4.98 12.55
CA ASP A 190 3.95 6.25 12.97
C ASP A 190 5.04 6.70 11.98
N ALA A 191 4.76 7.75 11.22
CA ALA A 191 5.70 8.36 10.29
C ALA A 191 6.43 9.59 10.87
N THR A 192 6.41 9.78 12.19
CA THR A 192 7.02 10.94 12.87
C THR A 192 8.53 11.03 12.62
N LYS A 193 9.22 9.90 12.52
CA LYS A 193 10.68 9.89 12.29
C LYS A 193 11.05 10.48 10.94
N ILE A 194 10.39 10.07 9.85
CA ILE A 194 10.68 10.62 8.52
C ILE A 194 10.32 12.10 8.45
N ALA A 195 9.22 12.51 9.08
CA ALA A 195 8.83 13.92 9.15
C ALA A 195 9.89 14.75 9.89
N ASN A 196 10.32 14.34 11.06
CA ASN A 196 11.24 15.11 11.90
C ASN A 196 12.69 15.06 11.40
N LYS A 197 13.15 13.94 10.84
CA LYS A 197 14.54 13.75 10.44
C LYS A 197 14.83 14.15 9.00
N LEU A 198 13.83 14.00 8.13
CA LEU A 198 13.98 14.24 6.70
C LEU A 198 13.04 15.35 6.17
N ASN A 199 12.20 15.94 7.04
CA ASN A 199 11.23 16.98 6.66
C ASN A 199 10.30 16.53 5.50
N TRP A 200 9.85 15.27 5.56
CA TRP A 200 8.91 14.72 4.60
C TRP A 200 7.55 14.43 5.25
N THR A 201 6.49 14.86 4.58
CA THR A 201 5.11 14.49 4.91
C THR A 201 4.35 14.20 3.60
N PRO A 202 3.25 13.42 3.64
CA PRO A 202 2.40 13.26 2.46
C PRO A 202 1.75 14.59 2.08
N ASP A 203 1.62 14.84 0.77
CA ASP A 203 0.93 16.00 0.23
C ASP A 203 -0.57 15.73 0.04
N GLU A 204 -0.94 14.45 -0.19
CA GLU A 204 -2.33 14.07 -0.42
C GLU A 204 -3.00 13.58 0.87
N THR A 205 -4.23 14.03 1.08
CA THR A 205 -5.18 13.37 1.98
C THR A 205 -5.82 12.19 1.27
N PHE A 206 -6.46 11.27 2.01
CA PHE A 206 -7.23 10.20 1.35
C PHE A 206 -8.29 10.77 0.40
N SER A 207 -9.01 11.81 0.81
CA SER A 207 -10.08 12.42 -0.02
C SER A 207 -9.56 12.96 -1.34
N THR A 208 -8.40 13.64 -1.35
CA THR A 208 -7.82 14.19 -2.58
C THR A 208 -7.19 13.12 -3.46
N GLY A 209 -6.46 12.19 -2.86
CA GLY A 209 -5.78 11.10 -3.58
C GLY A 209 -6.75 10.08 -4.17
N ILE A 210 -7.85 9.73 -3.47
CA ILE A 210 -8.81 8.75 -3.98
C ILE A 210 -9.59 9.28 -5.19
N LYS A 211 -9.94 10.57 -5.21
CA LYS A 211 -10.57 11.20 -6.38
C LYS A 211 -9.65 11.14 -7.58
N LYS A 212 -8.38 11.54 -7.43
CA LYS A 212 -7.36 11.42 -8.49
C LYS A 212 -7.20 9.99 -8.98
N THR A 213 -7.26 9.02 -8.07
CA THR A 213 -7.17 7.60 -8.41
C THR A 213 -8.34 7.15 -9.27
N VAL A 214 -9.57 7.44 -8.87
CA VAL A 214 -10.77 7.10 -9.65
C VAL A 214 -10.71 7.75 -11.04
N GLU A 215 -10.43 9.05 -11.11
CA GLU A 215 -10.29 9.79 -12.37
C GLU A 215 -9.21 9.15 -13.27
N TRP A 216 -8.09 8.71 -12.69
CA TRP A 216 -7.04 8.03 -13.46
C TRP A 216 -7.55 6.73 -14.10
N TYR A 217 -8.24 5.86 -13.34
CA TYR A 217 -8.77 4.60 -13.89
C TYR A 217 -9.83 4.86 -14.98
N LEU A 218 -10.69 5.87 -14.82
CA LEU A 218 -11.65 6.27 -15.83
C LEU A 218 -10.99 6.72 -17.15
N ASN A 219 -9.86 7.41 -17.05
CA ASN A 219 -9.13 7.95 -18.21
C ASN A 219 -8.10 6.98 -18.82
N ASN A 220 -7.83 5.83 -18.21
CA ASN A 220 -6.78 4.88 -18.63
C ASN A 220 -7.33 3.46 -18.89
N SER A 221 -8.50 3.36 -19.48
CA SER A 221 -9.16 2.08 -19.79
C SER A 221 -8.31 1.14 -20.67
N THR A 222 -7.53 1.70 -21.60
CA THR A 222 -6.59 0.93 -22.43
C THR A 222 -5.54 0.22 -21.60
N TRP A 223 -4.93 0.91 -20.60
CA TRP A 223 -3.98 0.27 -19.69
C TRP A 223 -4.66 -0.82 -18.86
N CYS A 224 -5.85 -0.54 -18.33
CA CYS A 224 -6.64 -1.51 -17.57
C CYS A 224 -6.93 -2.78 -18.39
N GLY A 225 -7.26 -2.61 -19.67
CA GLY A 225 -7.48 -3.73 -20.61
C GLY A 225 -6.19 -4.54 -20.84
N HIS A 226 -5.04 -3.88 -21.01
CA HIS A 226 -3.76 -4.56 -21.24
C HIS A 226 -3.30 -5.41 -20.03
N VAL A 227 -3.52 -4.96 -18.80
CA VAL A 227 -3.15 -5.75 -17.61
C VAL A 227 -4.11 -6.91 -17.34
N GLN A 228 -5.25 -6.94 -18.02
CA GLN A 228 -6.29 -7.98 -17.92
C GLN A 228 -6.43 -8.81 -19.20
N ASP A 229 -5.47 -8.79 -20.10
CA ASP A 229 -5.47 -9.31 -21.49
C ASP A 229 -5.76 -10.81 -21.66
N GLY A 230 -6.70 -11.34 -20.92
CA GLY A 230 -7.20 -12.71 -21.01
C GLY A 230 -6.54 -13.70 -20.07
N SER A 231 -5.48 -13.35 -19.36
CA SER A 231 -4.85 -14.24 -18.38
C SER A 231 -5.38 -14.00 -16.96
N TYR A 232 -5.71 -12.75 -16.60
CA TYR A 232 -6.20 -12.36 -15.29
C TYR A 232 -7.65 -11.88 -15.33
N GLN A 233 -8.52 -12.55 -14.60
CA GLN A 233 -9.97 -12.28 -14.52
C GLN A 233 -10.39 -11.60 -13.22
N ARG A 234 -9.52 -10.88 -12.55
CA ARG A 234 -9.72 -10.22 -11.25
C ARG A 234 -10.00 -11.18 -10.09
N GLN A 235 -9.70 -12.48 -10.27
CA GLN A 235 -9.74 -13.44 -9.19
C GLN A 235 -8.60 -13.19 -8.19
N ARG A 236 -8.79 -13.63 -6.96
CA ARG A 236 -7.74 -13.60 -5.94
C ARG A 236 -6.56 -14.48 -6.40
N LEU A 237 -5.37 -13.89 -6.51
CA LEU A 237 -4.15 -14.65 -6.80
C LEU A 237 -3.71 -15.42 -5.54
N GLY A 238 -3.21 -16.65 -5.74
CA GLY A 238 -2.74 -17.49 -4.64
C GLY A 238 -3.84 -18.06 -3.74
N ALA A 239 -5.10 -18.06 -4.16
CA ALA A 239 -6.15 -18.84 -3.52
C ALA A 239 -5.95 -20.32 -3.88
N LEU A 240 -5.83 -21.19 -2.86
CA LEU A 240 -5.84 -22.65 -2.99
C LEU A 240 -7.28 -23.14 -2.93
#